data_77b7cdb50ac5448ac8eb5a5801300efc
#
_entry.id   77b7cdb50ac5448ac8eb5a5801300efc
#
_cell.length_a   1.000
_cell.length_b   1.000
_cell.length_c   1.000
_cell.angle_alpha   90.00
_cell.angle_beta   90.00
_cell.angle_gamma   90.00
#
_symmetry.space_group_name_H-M   'P 1'
#
loop_
_entity.id
_entity.type
_entity.pdbx_description
1 polymer ?
#
loop_
_entity_poly.entity_id
_entity_poly.type
_entity_poly.pdbx_seq_one_letter_code
_entity_poly.pdbx_strand_id
1 'polypeptide(L)'
;MGASGVQMATRFVTTYECDADEAYKQSYIDAKKEDIVIVQSPVGMPGRAILNPFMKRAKEGQIPHGKCHLCISTCKPEQTPYCITEALVNAVKGRVDKALLFCGANAYRAVKLEHVRDIMEEFRPVEG
;
A
#
# COMPACT_ATOMS: atom_id res chain seq x y z
N MET A 1 -19.71 -0.48 -20.18
CA MET A 1 -20.06 0.51 -19.14
C MET A 1 -19.80 1.96 -19.57
N GLY A 2 -19.30 2.21 -20.77
CA GLY A 2 -19.13 3.56 -21.36
C GLY A 2 -18.01 4.41 -20.76
N ALA A 3 -17.10 3.84 -19.98
CA ALA A 3 -15.94 4.58 -19.47
C ALA A 3 -14.95 4.87 -20.60
N SER A 4 -14.40 6.09 -20.65
CA SER A 4 -13.38 6.49 -21.62
C SER A 4 -11.97 6.08 -21.19
N GLY A 5 -11.79 5.69 -19.95
CA GLY A 5 -10.51 5.26 -19.39
C GLY A 5 -10.65 4.76 -17.97
N VAL A 6 -9.59 4.15 -17.47
CA VAL A 6 -9.49 3.66 -16.09
C VAL A 6 -8.16 4.06 -15.47
N GLN A 7 -8.15 4.29 -14.16
CA GLN A 7 -6.94 4.50 -13.38
C GLN A 7 -6.76 3.31 -12.44
N MET A 8 -5.58 2.69 -12.49
CA MET A 8 -5.25 1.55 -11.64
C MET A 8 -3.84 1.68 -11.09
N ALA A 9 -3.65 1.27 -9.84
CA ALA A 9 -2.34 1.19 -9.22
C ALA A 9 -2.14 -0.15 -8.49
N THR A 10 -3.05 -0.51 -7.59
CA THR A 10 -2.92 -1.67 -6.71
C THR A 10 -2.68 -2.99 -7.48
N ARG A 11 -3.36 -3.19 -8.60
CA ARG A 11 -3.18 -4.40 -9.41
C ARG A 11 -1.76 -4.53 -9.98
N PHE A 12 -1.09 -3.40 -10.24
CA PHE A 12 0.29 -3.41 -10.74
C PHE A 12 1.33 -3.65 -9.65
N VAL A 13 0.96 -3.56 -8.37
CA VAL A 13 1.84 -3.91 -7.25
C VAL A 13 2.14 -5.41 -7.24
N THR A 14 1.14 -6.24 -7.52
CA THR A 14 1.28 -7.71 -7.57
C THR A 14 1.73 -8.20 -8.94
N THR A 15 2.79 -7.59 -9.46
CA THR A 15 3.40 -7.96 -10.72
C THR A 15 4.88 -8.33 -10.55
N TYR A 16 5.38 -9.15 -11.47
CA TYR A 16 6.80 -9.50 -11.51
C TYR A 16 7.69 -8.27 -11.77
N GLU A 17 7.17 -7.30 -12.53
CA GLU A 17 7.89 -6.08 -12.91
C GLU A 17 7.92 -5.01 -11.82
N CYS A 18 7.11 -5.11 -10.78
CA CYS A 18 7.15 -4.20 -9.64
C CYS A 18 8.46 -4.37 -8.87
N ASP A 19 9.19 -3.28 -8.63
CA ASP A 19 10.51 -3.28 -7.97
C ASP A 19 10.45 -3.50 -6.45
N ALA A 20 9.27 -3.54 -5.85
CA ALA A 20 9.13 -3.80 -4.43
C ALA A 20 9.54 -5.24 -4.08
N ASP A 21 10.01 -5.43 -2.86
CA ASP A 21 10.36 -6.75 -2.32
C ASP A 21 9.18 -7.73 -2.42
N GLU A 22 9.47 -9.01 -2.61
CA GLU A 22 8.44 -10.06 -2.73
C GLU A 22 7.55 -10.15 -1.50
N ALA A 23 8.07 -9.91 -0.29
CA ALA A 23 7.27 -9.89 0.93
C ALA A 23 6.20 -8.79 0.91
N TYR A 24 6.50 -7.64 0.30
CA TYR A 24 5.52 -6.58 0.07
C TYR A 24 4.39 -7.05 -0.85
N LYS A 25 4.73 -7.65 -1.98
CA LYS A 25 3.77 -8.19 -2.95
C LYS A 25 2.92 -9.31 -2.34
N GLN A 26 3.55 -10.19 -1.58
CA GLN A 26 2.87 -11.32 -0.92
C GLN A 26 1.85 -10.84 0.09
N SER A 27 2.11 -9.73 0.78
CA SER A 27 1.15 -9.13 1.73
C SER A 27 -0.17 -8.75 1.05
N TYR A 28 -0.15 -8.30 -0.21
CA TYR A 28 -1.36 -8.02 -0.98
C TYR A 28 -2.09 -9.30 -1.38
N ILE A 29 -1.35 -10.34 -1.74
CA ILE A 29 -1.93 -11.64 -2.14
C ILE A 29 -2.60 -12.32 -0.95
N ASP A 30 -1.98 -12.24 0.24
CA ASP A 30 -2.48 -12.85 1.46
C ASP A 30 -3.64 -12.04 2.11
N ALA A 31 -3.80 -10.77 1.74
CA ALA A 31 -4.82 -9.91 2.31
C ALA A 31 -6.24 -10.37 1.94
N LYS A 32 -7.09 -10.45 2.95
CA LYS A 32 -8.52 -10.70 2.78
C LYS A 32 -9.28 -9.38 2.71
N LYS A 33 -10.53 -9.43 2.29
CA LYS A 33 -11.40 -8.25 2.21
C LYS A 33 -11.48 -7.50 3.55
N GLU A 34 -11.55 -8.24 4.64
CA GLU A 34 -11.63 -7.72 6.01
C GLU A 34 -10.37 -7.00 6.47
N ASP A 35 -9.23 -7.32 5.86
CA ASP A 35 -7.93 -6.70 6.20
C ASP A 35 -7.75 -5.32 5.56
N ILE A 36 -8.64 -4.94 4.63
CA ILE A 36 -8.55 -3.66 3.93
C ILE A 36 -9.38 -2.62 4.67
N VAL A 37 -8.69 -1.68 5.33
CA VAL A 37 -9.27 -0.73 6.27
C VAL A 37 -8.88 0.71 5.94
N ILE A 38 -9.67 1.67 6.44
CA ILE A 38 -9.30 3.08 6.43
C ILE A 38 -8.42 3.36 7.64
N VAL A 39 -7.29 3.99 7.40
CA VAL A 39 -6.31 4.36 8.42
C VAL A 39 -6.07 5.86 8.43
N GLN A 40 -5.72 6.40 9.58
CA GLN A 40 -5.25 7.78 9.70
C GLN A 40 -3.80 7.84 9.23
N SER A 41 -3.55 8.68 8.25
CA SER A 41 -2.19 8.95 7.78
C SER A 41 -1.57 10.09 8.60
N PRO A 42 -0.27 10.04 8.88
CA PRO A 42 0.45 11.15 9.52
C PRO A 42 0.38 12.47 8.76
N VAL A 43 0.03 12.43 7.49
CA VAL A 43 -0.13 13.63 6.62
C VAL A 43 -1.53 14.27 6.69
N GLY A 44 -2.39 13.80 7.59
CA GLY A 44 -3.68 14.41 7.88
C GLY A 44 -4.85 13.93 7.02
N MET A 45 -4.63 13.16 5.97
CA MET A 45 -5.69 12.59 5.14
C MET A 45 -5.89 11.10 5.47
N PRO A 46 -7.14 10.61 5.51
CA PRO A 46 -7.39 9.18 5.65
C PRO A 46 -6.87 8.45 4.40
N GLY A 47 -6.29 7.28 4.61
CA GLY A 47 -5.85 6.38 3.55
C GLY A 47 -6.46 5.00 3.70
N ARG A 48 -6.43 4.22 2.63
CA ARG A 48 -6.82 2.82 2.69
C ARG A 48 -5.57 1.95 2.67
N ALA A 49 -5.49 1.02 3.60
CA ALA A 49 -4.31 0.18 3.78
C ALA A 49 -4.67 -1.23 4.25
N ILE A 50 -3.72 -2.14 4.13
CA ILE A 50 -3.83 -3.48 4.69
C ILE A 50 -3.59 -3.40 6.20
N LEU A 51 -4.49 -3.98 6.98
CA LEU A 51 -4.40 -4.08 8.44
C LEU A 51 -3.37 -5.15 8.81
N ASN A 52 -2.10 -4.75 8.86
CA ASN A 52 -0.98 -5.58 9.28
C ASN A 52 -0.65 -5.36 10.77
N PRO A 53 0.32 -6.09 11.35
CA PRO A 53 0.72 -5.87 12.75
C PRO A 53 1.17 -4.45 13.05
N PHE A 54 1.82 -3.77 12.11
CA PHE A 54 2.23 -2.37 12.25
C PHE A 54 1.02 -1.45 12.44
N MET A 55 -0.01 -1.57 11.60
CA MET A 55 -1.21 -0.74 11.70
C MET A 55 -2.02 -1.05 12.96
N LYS A 56 -2.02 -2.31 13.42
CA LYS A 56 -2.64 -2.67 14.71
C LYS A 56 -1.96 -1.95 15.85
N ARG A 57 -0.62 -1.94 15.90
CA ARG A 57 0.14 -1.19 16.92
C ARG A 57 -0.10 0.31 16.84
N ALA A 58 -0.16 0.87 15.62
CA ALA A 58 -0.43 2.29 15.41
C ALA A 58 -1.79 2.74 15.96
N LYS A 59 -2.78 1.86 15.96
CA LYS A 59 -4.10 2.12 16.57
C LYS A 59 -4.06 2.11 18.11
N GLU A 60 -3.12 1.39 18.69
CA GLU A 60 -2.97 1.28 20.15
C GLU A 60 -2.18 2.43 20.75
N GLY A 61 -1.34 3.10 19.97
CA GLY A 61 -0.51 4.21 20.43
C GLY A 61 0.56 4.62 19.43
N GLN A 62 1.34 5.62 19.80
CA GLN A 62 2.43 6.11 18.98
C GLN A 62 3.53 5.05 18.82
N ILE A 63 3.95 4.82 17.57
CA ILE A 63 5.10 3.97 17.26
C ILE A 63 6.34 4.85 17.21
N PRO A 64 7.39 4.56 18.00
CA PRO A 64 8.66 5.27 17.93
C PRO A 64 9.27 5.18 16.53
N HIS A 65 9.85 6.28 16.07
CA HIS A 65 10.56 6.37 14.80
C HIS A 65 12.04 6.64 15.03
N GLY A 66 12.85 6.33 14.01
CA GLY A 66 14.27 6.65 14.00
C GLY A 66 14.54 8.14 13.78
N LYS A 67 15.69 8.47 13.21
CA LYS A 67 16.08 9.84 12.91
C LYS A 67 15.06 10.52 11.97
N CYS A 68 14.55 11.67 12.36
CA CYS A 68 13.68 12.48 11.52
C CYS A 68 14.45 13.01 10.30
N HIS A 69 13.88 12.81 9.10
CA HIS A 69 14.47 13.27 7.83
C HIS A 69 13.94 14.63 7.38
N LEU A 70 13.11 15.32 8.17
CA LEU A 70 12.52 16.61 7.86
C LEU A 70 11.78 16.63 6.50
N CYS A 71 11.10 15.54 6.16
CA CYS A 71 10.49 15.33 4.84
C CYS A 71 9.20 16.12 4.62
N ILE A 72 8.46 16.46 5.68
CA ILE A 72 7.17 17.14 5.62
C ILE A 72 7.18 18.29 6.61
N SER A 73 7.03 19.52 6.14
CA SER A 73 7.10 20.74 6.95
C SER A 73 6.03 20.84 8.03
N THR A 74 4.87 20.24 7.80
CA THR A 74 3.73 20.24 8.75
C THR A 74 3.75 19.09 9.75
N CYS A 75 4.68 18.15 9.60
CA CYS A 75 4.80 17.01 10.51
C CYS A 75 5.37 17.45 11.86
N LYS A 76 4.74 16.98 12.92
CA LYS A 76 5.21 17.13 14.31
C LYS A 76 5.65 15.75 14.81
N PRO A 77 6.95 15.41 14.74
CA PRO A 77 7.44 14.06 15.02
C PRO A 77 7.01 13.51 16.39
N GLU A 78 6.92 14.38 17.40
CA GLU A 78 6.52 14.02 18.76
C GLU A 78 5.03 13.71 18.91
N GLN A 79 4.21 14.08 17.93
CA GLN A 79 2.74 13.93 17.99
C GLN A 79 2.21 12.97 16.91
N THR A 80 3.02 12.67 15.89
CA THR A 80 2.59 11.77 14.80
C THR A 80 2.47 10.32 15.30
N PRO A 81 1.48 9.56 14.83
CA PRO A 81 1.32 8.16 15.23
C PRO A 81 2.50 7.28 14.80
N TYR A 82 3.17 7.62 13.71
CA TYR A 82 4.37 6.97 13.19
C TYR A 82 5.00 7.84 12.10
N CYS A 83 6.24 7.55 11.71
CA CYS A 83 6.90 8.21 10.59
C CYS A 83 6.45 7.59 9.27
N ILE A 84 5.73 8.35 8.42
CA ILE A 84 5.24 7.84 7.13
C ILE A 84 6.38 7.48 6.18
N THR A 85 7.45 8.27 6.14
CA THR A 85 8.60 8.00 5.29
C THR A 85 9.27 6.68 5.67
N GLU A 86 9.50 6.46 6.95
CA GLU A 86 10.08 5.20 7.45
C GLU A 86 9.18 4.01 7.14
N ALA A 87 7.87 4.15 7.34
CA ALA A 87 6.89 3.11 7.06
C ALA A 87 6.82 2.73 5.58
N LEU A 88 6.91 3.71 4.67
CA LEU A 88 6.91 3.47 3.23
C LEU A 88 8.24 2.86 2.74
N VAL A 89 9.37 3.30 3.27
CA VAL A 89 10.68 2.70 2.97
C VAL A 89 10.74 1.26 3.45
N ASN A 90 10.23 0.96 4.64
CA ASN A 90 10.14 -0.40 5.14
C ASN A 90 9.26 -1.29 4.26
N ALA A 91 8.18 -0.74 3.71
CA ALA A 91 7.31 -1.47 2.79
C ALA A 91 8.07 -1.94 1.55
N VAL A 92 8.74 -1.04 0.85
CA VAL A 92 9.50 -1.36 -0.37
C VAL A 92 10.63 -2.37 -0.09
N LYS A 93 11.24 -2.30 1.10
CA LYS A 93 12.31 -3.22 1.53
C LYS A 93 11.80 -4.57 2.06
N GLY A 94 10.51 -4.83 2.04
CA GLY A 94 9.92 -6.08 2.49
C GLY A 94 9.79 -6.24 4.01
N ARG A 95 10.03 -5.18 4.78
CA ARG A 95 9.85 -5.18 6.25
C ARG A 95 8.40 -4.92 6.61
N VAL A 96 7.52 -5.83 6.20
CA VAL A 96 6.06 -5.65 6.23
C VAL A 96 5.46 -5.53 7.64
N ASP A 97 6.14 -6.04 8.65
CA ASP A 97 5.78 -5.87 10.07
C ASP A 97 6.04 -4.46 10.63
N LYS A 98 6.74 -3.61 9.87
CA LYS A 98 7.07 -2.21 10.19
C LYS A 98 6.62 -1.25 9.11
N ALA A 99 5.70 -1.66 8.27
CA ALA A 99 5.37 -0.98 7.03
C ALA A 99 3.91 -0.54 6.95
N LEU A 100 3.70 0.59 6.28
CA LEU A 100 2.39 1.02 5.82
C LEU A 100 2.18 0.53 4.39
N LEU A 101 1.13 -0.26 4.18
CA LEU A 101 0.81 -0.89 2.92
C LEU A 101 -0.47 -0.27 2.36
N PHE A 102 -0.35 0.86 1.68
CA PHE A 102 -1.49 1.50 1.00
C PHE A 102 -2.02 0.63 -0.13
N CYS A 103 -3.33 0.59 -0.27
CA CYS A 103 -3.98 -0.20 -1.32
C CYS A 103 -5.34 0.39 -1.73
N GLY A 104 -5.87 -0.10 -2.85
CA GLY A 104 -7.26 0.14 -3.25
C GLY A 104 -8.24 -0.80 -2.53
N ALA A 105 -9.52 -0.49 -2.60
CA ALA A 105 -10.58 -1.27 -1.96
C ALA A 105 -10.66 -2.73 -2.43
N ASN A 106 -10.18 -3.01 -3.64
CA ASN A 106 -10.24 -4.33 -4.26
C ASN A 106 -8.90 -5.08 -4.21
N ALA A 107 -7.94 -4.66 -3.38
CA ALA A 107 -6.64 -5.30 -3.27
C ALA A 107 -6.72 -6.79 -2.95
N TYR A 108 -7.72 -7.22 -2.18
CA TYR A 108 -7.96 -8.62 -1.83
C TYR A 108 -8.24 -9.54 -3.03
N ARG A 109 -8.52 -8.97 -4.21
CA ARG A 109 -8.74 -9.74 -5.44
C ARG A 109 -7.44 -10.25 -6.06
N ALA A 110 -6.29 -9.72 -5.67
CA ALA A 110 -4.99 -10.22 -6.09
C ALA A 110 -4.74 -11.60 -5.44
N VAL A 111 -4.60 -12.63 -6.27
CA VAL A 111 -4.42 -14.02 -5.80
C VAL A 111 -3.09 -14.62 -6.24
N LYS A 112 -2.38 -13.95 -7.15
CA LYS A 112 -1.10 -14.38 -7.70
C LYS A 112 -0.32 -13.20 -8.29
N LEU A 113 0.96 -13.38 -8.50
CA LEU A 113 1.75 -12.46 -9.32
C LEU A 113 1.37 -12.61 -10.79
N GLU A 114 1.31 -11.49 -11.50
CA GLU A 114 1.00 -11.41 -12.93
C GLU A 114 2.10 -10.60 -13.65
N HIS A 115 2.16 -10.73 -14.96
CA HIS A 115 2.95 -9.81 -15.77
C HIS A 115 2.13 -8.57 -16.16
N VAL A 116 2.77 -7.41 -16.15
CA VAL A 116 2.14 -6.15 -16.60
C VAL A 116 1.54 -6.30 -18.00
N ARG A 117 2.24 -7.00 -18.90
CA ARG A 117 1.74 -7.27 -20.24
C ARG A 117 0.37 -7.95 -20.24
N ASP A 118 0.19 -8.98 -19.41
CA ASP A 118 -1.04 -9.76 -19.37
C ASP A 118 -2.21 -8.91 -18.83
N ILE A 119 -1.93 -8.04 -17.84
CA ILE A 119 -2.91 -7.07 -17.34
C ILE A 119 -3.31 -6.10 -18.45
N MET A 120 -2.36 -5.58 -19.20
CA MET A 120 -2.62 -4.61 -20.28
C MET A 120 -3.40 -5.22 -21.43
N GLU A 121 -3.20 -6.50 -21.73
CA GLU A 121 -3.98 -7.21 -22.76
C GLU A 121 -5.48 -7.22 -22.47
N GLU A 122 -5.88 -7.30 -21.20
CA GLU A 122 -7.28 -7.26 -20.80
C GLU A 122 -7.99 -5.94 -21.16
N PHE A 123 -7.22 -4.87 -21.36
CA PHE A 123 -7.74 -3.52 -21.68
C PHE A 123 -7.60 -3.16 -23.16
N ARG A 124 -7.11 -4.05 -24.00
CA ARG A 124 -7.11 -3.81 -25.43
C ARG A 124 -8.55 -3.69 -25.93
N PRO A 125 -8.84 -2.67 -26.77
CA PRO A 125 -10.14 -2.62 -27.43
C PRO A 125 -10.38 -3.92 -28.17
N VAL A 126 -11.57 -4.49 -28.01
CA VAL A 126 -11.99 -5.57 -28.89
C VAL A 126 -12.17 -4.92 -30.25
N GLU A 127 -11.31 -5.25 -31.20
CA GLU A 127 -11.52 -4.87 -32.60
C GLU A 127 -12.78 -5.55 -33.07
N GLY A 128 -13.81 -4.74 -33.16
CA GLY A 128 -15.11 -5.16 -33.67
C GLY A 128 -15.22 -4.99 -35.17
#